data_1e11e4be354d1214ac1e21d1fada0efb
#
_entry.id   1e11e4be354d1214ac1e21d1fada0efb
#
_cell.length_a   1.000
_cell.length_b   1.000
_cell.length_c   1.000
_cell.angle_alpha   90.00
_cell.angle_beta   90.00
_cell.angle_gamma   90.00
#
_symmetry.space_group_name_H-M   'P 1'
#
loop_
_entity.id
_entity.type
_entity.pdbx_description
1 polymer ?
#
loop_
_entity_poly.entity_id
_entity_poly.type
_entity_poly.pdbx_seq_one_letter_code
_entity_poly.pdbx_strand_id
1 'polypeptide(L)'
;VRSRGLGDVYKRQEKILLERGHSVALVIDTDNASDLNAANLAQADVALEFTMPTTAYGNIRTCIENATPVVSGTTGWTDRLPELQELCREKGGALFYASNYCLGVNLMFRLNRQLAEMIGRVGGYGVRIGEVHHTQKKDAPSGTAITLAEGVIAGLPAKTEWVNYAPGIEHAANRIGSPAEATPEQVVIGSVREGMVPGIHTVTYESEDDILELKHTIKNRRTLAMGAVIAAEFLCGKQGVYSMDDLLK
;
A
#
# COMPACT_ATOMS: atom_id res chain seq x y z
N VAL A 1 19.04 -0.56 -15.58
CA VAL A 1 19.29 -1.52 -14.49
C VAL A 1 18.05 -2.38 -14.34
N ARG A 2 18.10 -3.62 -14.82
CA ARG A 2 17.07 -4.60 -14.50
C ARG A 2 17.05 -4.78 -12.99
N SER A 3 16.21 -4.05 -12.27
CA SER A 3 15.94 -4.36 -10.89
C SER A 3 15.23 -5.72 -10.88
N ARG A 4 15.85 -6.73 -10.32
CA ARG A 4 15.32 -8.12 -10.25
C ARG A 4 13.98 -8.24 -9.50
N GLY A 5 13.36 -7.14 -9.07
CA GLY A 5 12.09 -7.09 -8.36
C GLY A 5 10.97 -6.36 -9.08
N LEU A 6 11.25 -5.28 -9.82
CA LEU A 6 10.25 -4.47 -10.51
C LEU A 6 9.90 -4.99 -11.91
N GLY A 7 10.82 -5.70 -12.58
CA GLY A 7 10.57 -6.29 -13.90
C GLY A 7 9.41 -7.30 -13.95
N ASP A 8 9.04 -7.89 -12.81
CA ASP A 8 7.87 -8.77 -12.71
C ASP A 8 6.54 -8.00 -12.50
N VAL A 9 6.59 -6.75 -11.99
CA VAL A 9 5.39 -5.96 -11.68
C VAL A 9 4.77 -5.44 -12.96
N TYR A 10 5.55 -4.76 -13.84
CA TYR A 10 5.01 -4.21 -15.09
C TYR A 10 4.51 -5.31 -16.05
N LYS A 11 5.21 -6.45 -16.18
CA LYS A 11 4.75 -7.58 -17.00
C LYS A 11 3.42 -8.14 -16.51
N ARG A 12 3.18 -8.13 -15.20
CA ARG A 12 1.89 -8.54 -14.62
C ARG A 12 0.81 -7.51 -14.88
N GLN A 13 1.14 -6.21 -14.78
CA GLN A 13 0.23 -5.13 -15.12
C GLN A 13 -0.16 -5.17 -16.59
N GLU A 14 0.80 -5.30 -17.51
CA GLU A 14 0.56 -5.43 -18.95
C GLU A 14 -0.39 -6.60 -19.25
N LYS A 15 -0.11 -7.79 -18.69
CA LYS A 15 -0.98 -8.94 -18.86
C LYS A 15 -2.41 -8.68 -18.38
N ILE A 16 -2.57 -8.03 -17.23
CA ILE A 16 -3.87 -7.73 -16.66
C ILE A 16 -4.60 -6.68 -17.49
N LEU A 17 -3.91 -5.64 -17.98
CA LEU A 17 -4.46 -4.65 -18.89
C LEU A 17 -5.06 -5.30 -20.13
N LEU A 18 -4.30 -6.19 -20.80
CA LEU A 18 -4.77 -6.92 -21.97
C LEU A 18 -5.96 -7.85 -21.65
N GLU A 19 -5.91 -8.58 -20.53
CA GLU A 19 -7.02 -9.43 -20.08
C GLU A 19 -8.31 -8.64 -19.81
N ARG A 20 -8.20 -7.35 -19.44
CA ARG A 20 -9.33 -6.46 -19.18
C ARG A 20 -9.76 -5.65 -20.41
N GLY A 21 -9.16 -5.89 -21.56
CA GLY A 21 -9.53 -5.26 -22.82
C GLY A 21 -8.87 -3.91 -23.09
N HIS A 22 -7.83 -3.55 -22.32
CA HIS A 22 -7.02 -2.36 -22.58
C HIS A 22 -5.88 -2.65 -23.55
N SER A 23 -5.35 -1.62 -24.19
CA SER A 23 -4.12 -1.66 -24.97
C SER A 23 -2.99 -0.94 -24.23
N VAL A 24 -1.77 -1.41 -24.44
CA VAL A 24 -0.56 -0.75 -23.91
C VAL A 24 0.07 0.04 -25.05
N ALA A 25 -0.02 1.37 -24.97
CA ALA A 25 0.49 2.26 -26.02
C ALA A 25 2.02 2.26 -26.04
N LEU A 26 2.65 2.29 -24.85
CA LEU A 26 4.10 2.33 -24.71
C LEU A 26 4.54 1.79 -23.35
N VAL A 27 5.71 1.16 -23.31
CA VAL A 27 6.43 0.80 -22.09
C VAL A 27 7.74 1.60 -22.04
N ILE A 28 7.92 2.35 -20.96
CA ILE A 28 9.11 3.19 -20.74
C ILE A 28 9.95 2.60 -19.62
N ASP A 29 11.24 2.43 -19.86
CA ASP A 29 12.24 1.98 -18.89
C ASP A 29 13.48 2.89 -18.98
N THR A 30 14.52 2.60 -18.28
CA THR A 30 15.78 3.35 -18.25
C THR A 30 16.41 3.53 -19.63
N ASP A 31 16.27 2.53 -20.51
CA ASP A 31 16.89 2.53 -21.84
C ASP A 31 16.20 3.45 -22.84
N ASN A 32 14.94 3.81 -22.59
CA ASN A 32 14.14 4.70 -23.43
C ASN A 32 13.43 5.81 -22.63
N ALA A 33 14.06 6.29 -21.57
CA ALA A 33 13.47 7.32 -20.69
C ALA A 33 13.09 8.64 -21.42
N SER A 34 13.73 8.94 -22.56
CA SER A 34 13.38 10.08 -23.43
C SER A 34 12.00 9.96 -24.09
N ASP A 35 11.43 8.75 -24.12
CA ASP A 35 10.10 8.51 -24.67
C ASP A 35 8.98 9.00 -23.71
N LEU A 36 9.32 9.37 -22.47
CA LEU A 36 8.43 10.10 -21.58
C LEU A 36 8.32 11.57 -22.03
N ASN A 37 7.57 11.81 -23.08
CA ASN A 37 7.40 13.10 -23.71
C ASN A 37 5.94 13.36 -24.13
N ALA A 38 5.64 14.61 -24.48
CA ALA A 38 4.27 15.04 -24.80
C ALA A 38 3.62 14.23 -25.94
N ALA A 39 4.37 13.89 -26.99
CA ALA A 39 3.84 13.18 -28.15
C ALA A 39 3.40 11.75 -27.80
N ASN A 40 4.15 11.08 -26.96
CA ASN A 40 3.85 9.73 -26.52
C ASN A 40 2.76 9.72 -25.42
N LEU A 41 2.82 10.67 -24.48
CA LEU A 41 1.80 10.81 -23.44
C LEU A 41 0.42 11.11 -24.02
N ALA A 42 0.34 11.88 -25.09
CA ALA A 42 -0.92 12.16 -25.80
C ALA A 42 -1.62 10.92 -26.39
N GLN A 43 -0.95 9.78 -26.46
CA GLN A 43 -1.50 8.52 -26.97
C GLN A 43 -2.08 7.64 -25.86
N ALA A 44 -1.95 8.05 -24.58
CA ALA A 44 -2.37 7.27 -23.43
C ALA A 44 -3.50 7.97 -22.65
N ASP A 45 -4.53 7.23 -22.29
CA ASP A 45 -5.61 7.70 -21.40
C ASP A 45 -5.14 7.81 -19.95
N VAL A 46 -4.14 6.99 -19.55
CA VAL A 46 -3.58 6.96 -18.19
C VAL A 46 -2.18 6.35 -18.21
N ALA A 47 -1.28 6.87 -17.37
CA ALA A 47 0.05 6.34 -17.14
C ALA A 47 0.11 5.53 -15.83
N LEU A 48 0.87 4.44 -15.82
CA LEU A 48 1.20 3.65 -14.62
C LEU A 48 2.68 3.88 -14.29
N GLU A 49 2.97 4.53 -13.17
CA GLU A 49 4.30 4.87 -12.70
C GLU A 49 4.72 3.94 -11.56
N PHE A 50 5.69 3.06 -11.80
CA PHE A 50 6.27 2.10 -10.85
C PHE A 50 7.78 2.02 -11.08
N THR A 51 8.50 3.06 -10.67
CA THR A 51 9.94 3.22 -10.94
C THR A 51 10.78 3.26 -9.65
N MET A 52 11.58 4.28 -9.48
CA MET A 52 12.42 4.47 -8.30
C MET A 52 12.09 5.80 -7.60
N PRO A 53 12.33 5.91 -6.28
CA PRO A 53 12.08 7.14 -5.52
C PRO A 53 12.68 8.40 -6.15
N THR A 54 13.87 8.26 -6.75
CA THR A 54 14.62 9.37 -7.36
C THR A 54 14.04 9.88 -8.66
N THR A 55 13.26 9.06 -9.38
CA THR A 55 12.69 9.42 -10.69
C THR A 55 11.18 9.63 -10.65
N ALA A 56 10.49 9.03 -9.69
CA ALA A 56 9.03 9.02 -9.61
C ALA A 56 8.41 10.42 -9.62
N TYR A 57 8.91 11.35 -8.82
CA TYR A 57 8.40 12.71 -8.79
C TYR A 57 8.47 13.38 -10.18
N GLY A 58 9.62 13.27 -10.86
CA GLY A 58 9.80 13.83 -12.21
C GLY A 58 8.86 13.20 -13.23
N ASN A 59 8.69 11.89 -13.19
CA ASN A 59 7.80 11.16 -14.07
C ASN A 59 6.34 11.58 -13.88
N ILE A 60 5.89 11.62 -12.62
CA ILE A 60 4.52 12.04 -12.26
C ILE A 60 4.28 13.48 -12.72
N ARG A 61 5.22 14.38 -12.43
CA ARG A 61 5.14 15.77 -12.84
C ARG A 61 5.00 15.90 -14.36
N THR A 62 5.83 15.19 -15.13
CA THR A 62 5.77 15.18 -16.60
C THR A 62 4.40 14.71 -17.10
N CYS A 63 3.82 13.68 -16.51
CA CYS A 63 2.46 13.22 -16.88
C CYS A 63 1.43 14.32 -16.63
N ILE A 64 1.44 14.95 -15.45
CA ILE A 64 0.48 16.00 -15.08
C ILE A 64 0.63 17.22 -16.00
N GLU A 65 1.87 17.67 -16.28
CA GLU A 65 2.15 18.80 -17.17
C GLU A 65 1.66 18.56 -18.61
N ASN A 66 1.53 17.31 -19.02
CA ASN A 66 1.02 16.90 -20.34
C ASN A 66 -0.44 16.41 -20.29
N ALA A 67 -1.18 16.71 -19.23
CA ALA A 67 -2.59 16.36 -19.05
C ALA A 67 -2.89 14.84 -19.12
N THR A 68 -1.89 14.00 -18.86
CA THR A 68 -2.06 12.54 -18.78
C THR A 68 -2.27 12.14 -17.33
N PRO A 69 -3.44 11.56 -16.96
CA PRO A 69 -3.68 11.00 -15.63
C PRO A 69 -2.59 9.99 -15.26
N VAL A 70 -2.16 9.96 -14.00
CA VAL A 70 -1.08 9.07 -13.58
C VAL A 70 -1.39 8.34 -12.28
N VAL A 71 -1.18 7.02 -12.27
CA VAL A 71 -1.23 6.15 -11.10
C VAL A 71 0.18 5.83 -10.67
N SER A 72 0.58 6.21 -9.46
CA SER A 72 1.92 5.95 -8.93
C SER A 72 1.90 4.99 -7.75
N GLY A 73 2.74 3.96 -7.83
CA GLY A 73 3.01 3.02 -6.74
C GLY A 73 4.43 3.11 -6.18
N THR A 74 5.25 4.00 -6.71
CA THR A 74 6.59 4.24 -6.19
C THR A 74 6.50 4.98 -4.85
N THR A 75 7.26 4.53 -3.85
CA THR A 75 7.37 5.18 -2.54
C THR A 75 8.61 6.07 -2.45
N GLY A 76 8.74 6.85 -1.35
CA GLY A 76 9.94 7.63 -1.06
C GLY A 76 10.08 8.96 -1.81
N TRP A 77 8.96 9.50 -2.33
CA TRP A 77 8.88 10.85 -2.93
C TRP A 77 7.75 11.71 -2.33
N THR A 78 6.98 11.16 -1.42
CA THR A 78 5.72 11.74 -0.90
C THR A 78 5.88 12.98 -0.04
N ASP A 79 7.06 13.30 0.42
CA ASP A 79 7.41 14.60 1.00
C ASP A 79 7.19 15.76 0.02
N ARG A 80 7.23 15.47 -1.30
CA ARG A 80 6.91 16.41 -2.38
C ARG A 80 5.47 16.28 -2.92
N LEU A 81 4.62 15.48 -2.30
CA LEU A 81 3.21 15.34 -2.71
C LEU A 81 2.44 16.66 -2.75
N PRO A 82 2.62 17.61 -1.80
CA PRO A 82 1.94 18.91 -1.86
C PRO A 82 2.20 19.70 -3.14
N GLU A 83 3.42 19.62 -3.71
CA GLU A 83 3.77 20.29 -4.97
C GLU A 83 2.97 19.69 -6.15
N LEU A 84 2.81 18.37 -6.19
CA LEU A 84 2.05 17.69 -7.23
C LEU A 84 0.53 17.90 -7.07
N GLN A 85 0.05 18.04 -5.84
CA GLN A 85 -1.34 18.41 -5.57
C GLN A 85 -1.67 19.79 -6.11
N GLU A 86 -0.77 20.76 -5.91
CA GLU A 86 -0.91 22.11 -6.48
C GLU A 86 -0.88 22.06 -8.01
N LEU A 87 0.10 21.36 -8.59
CA LEU A 87 0.22 21.20 -10.03
C LEU A 87 -1.03 20.55 -10.65
N CYS A 88 -1.61 19.53 -10.02
CA CYS A 88 -2.87 18.95 -10.45
C CYS A 88 -3.99 19.98 -10.48
N ARG A 89 -4.05 20.85 -9.47
CA ARG A 89 -5.08 21.90 -9.36
C ARG A 89 -4.90 22.96 -10.45
N GLU A 90 -3.66 23.39 -10.69
CA GLU A 90 -3.32 24.39 -11.71
C GLU A 90 -3.56 23.89 -13.14
N LYS A 91 -3.24 22.63 -13.41
CA LYS A 91 -3.28 22.04 -14.76
C LYS A 91 -4.55 21.26 -15.05
N GLY A 92 -5.43 21.08 -14.09
CA GLY A 92 -6.57 20.15 -14.21
C GLY A 92 -6.12 18.70 -14.38
N GLY A 93 -4.96 18.35 -13.82
CA GLY A 93 -4.36 17.02 -13.91
C GLY A 93 -5.01 16.01 -12.95
N ALA A 94 -4.61 14.74 -13.06
CA ALA A 94 -5.08 13.68 -12.19
C ALA A 94 -3.92 12.80 -11.70
N LEU A 95 -3.86 12.58 -10.39
CA LEU A 95 -2.91 11.70 -9.73
C LEU A 95 -3.64 10.72 -8.83
N PHE A 96 -3.33 9.44 -8.96
CA PHE A 96 -3.68 8.43 -7.97
C PHE A 96 -2.41 7.90 -7.32
N TYR A 97 -2.31 7.96 -6.02
CA TYR A 97 -1.16 7.44 -5.28
C TYR A 97 -1.58 6.44 -4.20
N ALA A 98 -0.86 5.32 -4.16
CA ALA A 98 -0.94 4.38 -3.05
C ALA A 98 0.41 3.64 -2.86
N SER A 99 0.81 3.43 -1.62
CA SER A 99 1.97 2.59 -1.28
C SER A 99 1.67 1.09 -1.39
N ASN A 100 0.38 0.72 -1.44
CA ASN A 100 -0.09 -0.66 -1.57
C ASN A 100 -1.38 -0.70 -2.39
N TYR A 101 -1.36 -1.40 -3.52
CA TYR A 101 -2.50 -1.55 -4.43
C TYR A 101 -3.32 -2.83 -4.19
N CYS A 102 -3.03 -3.64 -3.18
CA CYS A 102 -3.85 -4.79 -2.86
C CYS A 102 -5.22 -4.33 -2.30
N LEU A 103 -6.28 -4.50 -3.09
CA LEU A 103 -7.64 -4.11 -2.67
C LEU A 103 -8.04 -4.75 -1.35
N GLY A 104 -7.76 -6.05 -1.17
CA GLY A 104 -8.08 -6.75 0.08
C GLY A 104 -7.37 -6.19 1.30
N VAL A 105 -6.11 -5.73 1.16
CA VAL A 105 -5.37 -5.07 2.24
C VAL A 105 -6.00 -3.71 2.57
N ASN A 106 -6.37 -2.93 1.56
CA ASN A 106 -6.98 -1.61 1.78
C ASN A 106 -8.40 -1.72 2.36
N LEU A 107 -9.18 -2.73 1.94
CA LEU A 107 -10.43 -3.07 2.60
C LEU A 107 -10.21 -3.45 4.07
N MET A 108 -9.17 -4.26 4.35
CA MET A 108 -8.80 -4.61 5.72
C MET A 108 -8.44 -3.37 6.54
N PHE A 109 -7.66 -2.42 6.00
CA PHE A 109 -7.35 -1.16 6.69
C PHE A 109 -8.61 -0.39 7.08
N ARG A 110 -9.54 -0.26 6.13
CA ARG A 110 -10.80 0.46 6.36
C ARG A 110 -11.67 -0.21 7.41
N LEU A 111 -11.88 -1.53 7.28
CA LEU A 111 -12.65 -2.32 8.25
C LEU A 111 -11.99 -2.32 9.62
N ASN A 112 -10.67 -2.41 9.70
CA ASN A 112 -9.92 -2.37 10.95
C ASN A 112 -10.11 -1.04 11.70
N ARG A 113 -10.05 0.10 11.02
CA ARG A 113 -10.33 1.40 11.65
C ARG A 113 -11.75 1.47 12.21
N GLN A 114 -12.75 1.07 11.41
CA GLN A 114 -14.15 1.05 11.85
C GLN A 114 -14.37 0.09 13.02
N LEU A 115 -13.76 -1.09 12.97
CA LEU A 115 -13.87 -2.07 14.03
C LEU A 115 -13.21 -1.59 15.33
N ALA A 116 -12.02 -0.98 15.24
CA ALA A 116 -11.35 -0.39 16.38
C ALA A 116 -12.20 0.68 17.07
N GLU A 117 -12.85 1.56 16.30
CA GLU A 117 -13.78 2.56 16.84
C GLU A 117 -14.99 1.93 17.54
N MET A 118 -15.57 0.86 16.96
CA MET A 118 -16.69 0.14 17.56
C MET A 118 -16.27 -0.53 18.87
N ILE A 119 -15.15 -1.25 18.88
CA ILE A 119 -14.57 -1.90 20.05
C ILE A 119 -14.22 -0.86 21.14
N GLY A 120 -13.69 0.30 20.74
CA GLY A 120 -13.39 1.40 21.67
C GLY A 120 -14.63 1.91 22.41
N ARG A 121 -15.81 1.84 21.80
CA ARG A 121 -17.09 2.23 22.44
C ARG A 121 -17.66 1.15 23.35
N VAL A 122 -17.49 -0.12 22.97
CA VAL A 122 -17.98 -1.27 23.74
C VAL A 122 -17.07 -1.55 24.95
N GLY A 123 -15.75 -1.48 24.75
CA GLY A 123 -14.74 -1.82 25.76
C GLY A 123 -14.59 -3.32 25.97
N GLY A 124 -13.70 -3.72 26.90
CA GLY A 124 -13.52 -5.11 27.32
C GLY A 124 -12.68 -6.00 26.41
N TYR A 125 -12.19 -5.48 25.27
CA TYR A 125 -11.35 -6.25 24.34
C TYR A 125 -9.88 -5.83 24.41
N GLY A 126 -9.00 -6.82 24.51
CA GLY A 126 -7.60 -6.69 24.17
C GLY A 126 -7.41 -6.76 22.65
N VAL A 127 -6.29 -6.23 22.13
CA VAL A 127 -5.99 -6.30 20.69
C VAL A 127 -4.54 -6.70 20.45
N ARG A 128 -4.33 -7.55 19.45
CA ARG A 128 -3.00 -7.90 18.93
C ARG A 128 -3.04 -8.06 17.42
N ILE A 129 -1.89 -7.92 16.80
CA ILE A 129 -1.71 -8.07 15.35
C ILE A 129 -0.69 -9.16 15.09
N GLY A 130 -0.98 -10.06 14.16
CA GLY A 130 -0.04 -11.06 13.65
C GLY A 130 0.29 -10.81 12.19
N GLU A 131 1.57 -10.94 11.84
CA GLU A 131 2.00 -10.93 10.44
C GLU A 131 2.93 -12.09 10.12
N VAL A 132 2.77 -12.70 8.94
CA VAL A 132 3.65 -13.76 8.43
C VAL A 132 4.08 -13.41 7.02
N HIS A 133 5.40 -13.45 6.76
CA HIS A 133 5.99 -13.24 5.43
C HIS A 133 7.12 -14.22 5.16
N HIS A 134 7.56 -14.28 3.90
CA HIS A 134 8.68 -15.11 3.47
C HIS A 134 9.98 -14.75 4.20
N THR A 135 10.88 -15.72 4.32
CA THR A 135 12.15 -15.61 5.07
C THR A 135 13.10 -14.53 4.54
N GLN A 136 12.93 -14.08 3.28
CA GLN A 136 13.76 -13.05 2.65
C GLN A 136 13.27 -11.61 2.90
N LYS A 137 12.13 -11.43 3.59
CA LYS A 137 11.64 -10.10 3.94
C LYS A 137 12.48 -9.54 5.09
N LYS A 138 13.13 -8.40 4.84
CA LYS A 138 14.10 -7.80 5.79
C LYS A 138 13.45 -6.94 6.85
N ASP A 139 12.44 -6.13 6.45
CA ASP A 139 11.72 -5.26 7.38
C ASP A 139 10.77 -6.07 8.28
N ALA A 140 10.74 -5.74 9.56
CA ALA A 140 9.79 -6.23 10.56
C ALA A 140 9.54 -5.13 11.61
N PRO A 141 8.27 -4.77 11.89
CA PRO A 141 7.06 -5.25 11.23
C PRO A 141 6.98 -4.81 9.77
N SER A 142 6.12 -5.46 8.99
CA SER A 142 5.79 -4.98 7.64
C SER A 142 5.05 -3.64 7.71
N GLY A 143 5.19 -2.80 6.65
CA GLY A 143 4.43 -1.55 6.55
C GLY A 143 2.92 -1.76 6.69
N THR A 144 2.37 -2.87 6.18
CA THR A 144 0.96 -3.24 6.36
C THR A 144 0.61 -3.47 7.83
N ALA A 145 1.46 -4.16 8.59
CA ALA A 145 1.21 -4.39 10.01
C ALA A 145 1.28 -3.09 10.83
N ILE A 146 2.20 -2.19 10.48
CA ILE A 146 2.30 -0.85 11.09
C ILE A 146 1.02 -0.06 10.81
N THR A 147 0.56 0.03 9.56
CA THR A 147 -0.68 0.74 9.19
C THR A 147 -1.92 0.16 9.91
N LEU A 148 -1.97 -1.17 10.10
CA LEU A 148 -3.04 -1.80 10.90
C LEU A 148 -2.96 -1.37 12.36
N ALA A 149 -1.76 -1.34 12.97
CA ALA A 149 -1.59 -0.91 14.35
C ALA A 149 -1.94 0.57 14.55
N GLU A 150 -1.52 1.43 13.63
CA GLU A 150 -1.89 2.86 13.63
C GLU A 150 -3.41 3.03 13.51
N GLY A 151 -4.08 2.21 12.68
CA GLY A 151 -5.54 2.20 12.57
C GLY A 151 -6.24 1.76 13.85
N VAL A 152 -5.67 0.80 14.58
CA VAL A 152 -6.15 0.39 15.92
C VAL A 152 -5.96 1.54 16.92
N ILE A 153 -4.78 2.13 16.99
CA ILE A 153 -4.45 3.24 17.91
C ILE A 153 -5.40 4.43 17.68
N ALA A 154 -5.68 4.75 16.42
CA ALA A 154 -6.60 5.85 16.11
C ALA A 154 -8.04 5.59 16.57
N GLY A 155 -8.49 4.32 16.59
CA GLY A 155 -9.86 3.93 16.99
C GLY A 155 -10.00 3.53 18.46
N LEU A 156 -8.91 3.17 19.15
CA LEU A 156 -8.88 2.79 20.57
C LEU A 156 -8.07 3.79 21.40
N PRO A 157 -8.71 4.75 22.08
CA PRO A 157 -8.00 5.77 22.89
C PRO A 157 -7.10 5.20 24.00
N ALA A 158 -7.36 3.98 24.45
CA ALA A 158 -6.53 3.29 25.43
C ALA A 158 -5.19 2.78 24.85
N LYS A 159 -5.02 2.82 23.53
CA LYS A 159 -3.80 2.41 22.83
C LYS A 159 -3.06 3.64 22.32
N THR A 160 -1.75 3.75 22.58
CA THR A 160 -0.95 4.94 22.24
C THR A 160 0.21 4.65 21.31
N GLU A 161 0.70 3.40 21.32
CA GLU A 161 1.85 3.01 20.49
C GLU A 161 1.81 1.52 20.18
N TRP A 162 2.67 1.08 19.28
CA TRP A 162 2.85 -0.34 18.97
C TRP A 162 4.27 -0.81 19.30
N VAL A 163 4.37 -2.08 19.67
CA VAL A 163 5.62 -2.81 19.90
C VAL A 163 5.66 -4.07 19.07
N ASN A 164 6.85 -4.59 18.79
CA ASN A 164 7.03 -5.74 17.88
C ASN A 164 7.66 -6.93 18.61
N TYR A 165 6.96 -8.03 18.67
CA TYR A 165 7.51 -9.33 19.04
C TYR A 165 7.95 -10.08 17.77
N ALA A 166 9.24 -10.18 17.54
CA ALA A 166 9.84 -10.70 16.30
C ALA A 166 11.00 -11.65 16.61
N PRO A 167 10.72 -12.85 17.12
CA PRO A 167 11.76 -13.82 17.46
C PRO A 167 12.54 -14.25 16.22
N GLY A 168 13.88 -14.22 16.33
CA GLY A 168 14.78 -14.61 15.24
C GLY A 168 14.90 -13.60 14.10
N ILE A 169 14.33 -12.39 14.21
CA ILE A 169 14.47 -11.32 13.21
C ILE A 169 15.36 -10.23 13.80
N GLU A 170 16.61 -10.13 13.34
CA GLU A 170 17.64 -9.25 13.96
C GLU A 170 17.35 -7.76 13.83
N HIS A 171 16.77 -7.31 12.69
CA HIS A 171 16.56 -5.90 12.37
C HIS A 171 15.10 -5.44 12.59
N ALA A 172 14.39 -6.11 13.52
CA ALA A 172 13.01 -5.74 13.83
C ALA A 172 12.94 -4.41 14.59
N ALA A 173 12.09 -3.49 14.11
CA ALA A 173 11.83 -2.21 14.76
C ALA A 173 10.96 -2.38 16.03
N ASN A 174 11.14 -1.51 17.02
CA ASN A 174 10.38 -1.47 18.29
C ASN A 174 10.25 -2.84 18.97
N ARG A 175 11.36 -3.58 19.00
CA ARG A 175 11.38 -4.98 19.44
C ARG A 175 11.24 -5.12 20.96
N ILE A 176 10.39 -6.06 21.37
CA ILE A 176 10.30 -6.59 22.74
C ILE A 176 10.73 -8.05 22.80
N GLY A 177 11.19 -8.51 23.95
CA GLY A 177 11.67 -9.88 24.16
C GLY A 177 10.53 -10.90 24.27
N SER A 178 9.38 -10.48 24.78
CA SER A 178 8.19 -11.29 24.99
C SER A 178 6.91 -10.43 24.89
N PRO A 179 5.78 -10.95 24.39
CA PRO A 179 4.50 -10.24 24.46
C PRO A 179 4.09 -9.83 25.88
N ALA A 180 4.55 -10.54 26.91
CA ALA A 180 4.26 -10.24 28.30
C ALA A 180 4.98 -8.96 28.82
N GLU A 181 5.95 -8.44 28.07
CA GLU A 181 6.61 -7.16 28.41
C GLU A 181 5.80 -5.95 27.92
N ALA A 182 4.81 -6.14 27.08
CA ALA A 182 3.99 -5.04 26.56
C ALA A 182 3.08 -4.48 27.66
N THR A 183 2.96 -3.16 27.68
CA THR A 183 2.03 -2.49 28.57
C THR A 183 0.59 -2.52 28.01
N PRO A 184 -0.43 -2.27 28.87
CA PRO A 184 -1.81 -2.22 28.40
C PRO A 184 -2.07 -1.19 27.28
N GLU A 185 -1.27 -0.13 27.21
CA GLU A 185 -1.38 0.95 26.22
C GLU A 185 -0.76 0.59 24.87
N GLN A 186 0.00 -0.51 24.80
CA GLN A 186 0.69 -0.94 23.58
C GLN A 186 -0.12 -1.94 22.77
N VAL A 187 -0.02 -1.83 21.45
CA VAL A 187 -0.50 -2.84 20.49
C VAL A 187 0.67 -3.75 20.13
N VAL A 188 0.58 -5.03 20.46
CA VAL A 188 1.62 -6.00 20.12
C VAL A 188 1.45 -6.44 18.66
N ILE A 189 2.50 -6.30 17.86
CA ILE A 189 2.64 -6.91 16.53
C ILE A 189 3.53 -8.13 16.67
N GLY A 190 3.02 -9.32 16.33
CA GLY A 190 3.80 -10.55 16.24
C GLY A 190 4.28 -10.74 14.80
N SER A 191 5.60 -10.63 14.56
CA SER A 191 6.20 -10.80 13.24
C SER A 191 6.83 -12.17 13.10
N VAL A 192 6.42 -12.92 12.05
CA VAL A 192 6.96 -14.25 11.72
C VAL A 192 7.52 -14.26 10.29
N ARG A 193 8.59 -14.99 10.09
CA ARG A 193 9.19 -15.25 8.77
C ARG A 193 9.16 -16.75 8.49
N GLU A 194 8.43 -17.14 7.43
CA GLU A 194 8.17 -18.54 7.14
C GLU A 194 8.16 -18.80 5.63
N GLY A 195 9.00 -19.72 5.18
CA GLY A 195 9.03 -20.23 3.81
C GLY A 195 8.95 -19.14 2.74
N MET A 196 7.98 -19.28 1.85
CA MET A 196 7.70 -18.35 0.74
C MET A 196 6.35 -17.62 0.89
N VAL A 197 5.82 -17.50 2.10
CA VAL A 197 4.54 -16.85 2.38
C VAL A 197 4.52 -15.41 1.84
N PRO A 198 3.61 -15.06 0.91
CA PRO A 198 3.61 -13.74 0.30
C PRO A 198 3.18 -12.62 1.26
N GLY A 199 2.35 -12.95 2.26
CA GLY A 199 1.88 -12.07 3.30
C GLY A 199 0.55 -12.52 3.90
N ILE A 200 0.52 -12.65 5.21
CA ILE A 200 -0.70 -12.87 6.02
C ILE A 200 -0.72 -11.81 7.09
N HIS A 201 -1.85 -11.18 7.31
CA HIS A 201 -2.08 -10.24 8.39
C HIS A 201 -3.36 -10.60 9.12
N THR A 202 -3.32 -10.59 10.45
CA THR A 202 -4.48 -10.85 11.30
C THR A 202 -4.53 -9.80 12.40
N VAL A 203 -5.67 -9.14 12.56
CA VAL A 203 -5.98 -8.33 13.74
C VAL A 203 -6.96 -9.13 14.58
N THR A 204 -6.59 -9.41 15.82
CA THR A 204 -7.39 -10.17 16.77
C THR A 204 -7.82 -9.27 17.90
N TYR A 205 -9.11 -9.18 18.13
CA TYR A 205 -9.73 -8.59 19.32
C TYR A 205 -10.26 -9.72 20.20
N GLU A 206 -9.90 -9.72 21.47
CA GLU A 206 -10.19 -10.82 22.39
C GLU A 206 -10.71 -10.29 23.72
N SER A 207 -11.85 -10.82 24.16
CA SER A 207 -12.44 -10.61 25.48
C SER A 207 -12.32 -11.88 26.32
N GLU A 208 -12.92 -11.91 27.51
CA GLU A 208 -13.02 -13.15 28.32
C GLU A 208 -13.94 -14.18 27.65
N ASP A 209 -14.89 -13.73 26.85
CA ASP A 209 -16.00 -14.59 26.35
C ASP A 209 -15.87 -14.96 24.87
N ASP A 210 -15.17 -14.11 24.06
CA ASP A 210 -15.09 -14.32 22.61
C ASP A 210 -13.82 -13.76 21.96
N ILE A 211 -13.61 -14.17 20.70
CA ILE A 211 -12.53 -13.68 19.84
C ILE A 211 -13.14 -13.23 18.52
N LEU A 212 -12.77 -12.03 18.07
CA LEU A 212 -13.09 -11.50 16.75
C LEU A 212 -11.81 -11.29 15.96
N GLU A 213 -11.72 -11.91 14.78
CA GLU A 213 -10.54 -11.81 13.92
C GLU A 213 -10.87 -11.19 12.56
N LEU A 214 -10.03 -10.25 12.16
CA LEU A 214 -9.97 -9.74 10.79
C LEU A 214 -8.68 -10.24 10.15
N LYS A 215 -8.80 -11.12 9.14
CA LYS A 215 -7.64 -11.77 8.52
C LYS A 215 -7.61 -11.56 7.02
N HIS A 216 -6.43 -11.22 6.50
CA HIS A 216 -6.15 -11.15 5.08
C HIS A 216 -4.95 -12.03 4.72
N THR A 217 -5.10 -12.84 3.66
CA THR A 217 -4.04 -13.71 3.14
C THR A 217 -3.81 -13.41 1.66
N ILE A 218 -2.61 -13.00 1.31
CA ILE A 218 -2.20 -12.85 -0.09
C ILE A 218 -1.90 -14.24 -0.66
N LYS A 219 -2.65 -14.68 -1.67
CA LYS A 219 -2.40 -15.94 -2.37
C LYS A 219 -1.28 -15.82 -3.41
N ASN A 220 -1.21 -14.67 -4.10
CA ASN A 220 -0.18 -14.36 -5.08
C ASN A 220 -0.09 -12.84 -5.30
N ARG A 221 1.03 -12.38 -5.89
CA ARG A 221 1.30 -10.95 -6.11
C ARG A 221 0.49 -10.32 -7.25
N ARG A 222 -0.34 -11.10 -7.99
CA ARG A 222 -1.24 -10.56 -9.02
C ARG A 222 -2.22 -9.54 -8.44
N THR A 223 -2.62 -9.70 -7.16
CA THR A 223 -3.54 -8.78 -6.49
C THR A 223 -3.02 -7.33 -6.45
N LEU A 224 -1.71 -7.11 -6.34
CA LEU A 224 -1.09 -5.78 -6.36
C LEU A 224 -1.19 -5.13 -7.75
N ALA A 225 -0.86 -5.89 -8.79
CA ALA A 225 -0.93 -5.42 -10.16
C ALA A 225 -2.39 -5.17 -10.60
N MET A 226 -3.32 -6.03 -10.18
CA MET A 226 -4.76 -5.86 -10.43
C MET A 226 -5.29 -4.56 -9.81
N GLY A 227 -4.94 -4.27 -8.57
CA GLY A 227 -5.37 -3.04 -7.91
C GLY A 227 -4.84 -1.78 -8.59
N ALA A 228 -3.61 -1.81 -9.11
CA ALA A 228 -3.07 -0.69 -9.89
C ALA A 228 -3.82 -0.46 -11.21
N VAL A 229 -4.23 -1.54 -11.90
CA VAL A 229 -5.05 -1.45 -13.11
C VAL A 229 -6.44 -0.89 -12.79
N ILE A 230 -7.07 -1.36 -11.71
CA ILE A 230 -8.38 -0.84 -11.27
C ILE A 230 -8.28 0.63 -10.88
N ALA A 231 -7.18 1.06 -10.24
CA ALA A 231 -6.94 2.47 -9.94
C ALA A 231 -6.77 3.31 -11.23
N ALA A 232 -6.15 2.76 -12.28
CA ALA A 232 -6.05 3.42 -13.57
C ALA A 232 -7.43 3.58 -14.23
N GLU A 233 -8.25 2.54 -14.24
CA GLU A 233 -9.63 2.60 -14.73
C GLU A 233 -10.46 3.63 -13.95
N PHE A 234 -10.31 3.65 -12.62
CA PHE A 234 -10.97 4.63 -11.77
C PHE A 234 -10.56 6.07 -12.09
N LEU A 235 -9.28 6.29 -12.43
CA LEU A 235 -8.71 7.63 -12.64
C LEU A 235 -9.07 8.22 -14.01
N CYS A 236 -9.40 7.39 -15.01
CA CYS A 236 -9.77 7.86 -16.33
C CYS A 236 -10.90 8.89 -16.28
N GLY A 237 -10.69 10.04 -16.95
CA GLY A 237 -11.66 11.14 -17.02
C GLY A 237 -11.84 11.94 -15.73
N LYS A 238 -11.04 11.70 -14.71
CA LYS A 238 -11.05 12.46 -13.45
C LYS A 238 -9.98 13.55 -13.40
N GLN A 239 -10.16 14.50 -12.50
CA GLN A 239 -9.21 15.54 -12.15
C GLN A 239 -9.02 15.57 -10.63
N GLY A 240 -7.81 15.86 -10.16
CA GLY A 240 -7.49 15.94 -8.75
C GLY A 240 -6.59 14.81 -8.26
N VAL A 241 -6.44 14.70 -6.95
CA VAL A 241 -5.57 13.69 -6.31
C VAL A 241 -6.41 12.69 -5.54
N TYR A 242 -6.19 11.43 -5.78
CA TYR A 242 -6.96 10.29 -5.28
C TYR A 242 -6.07 9.26 -4.61
N SER A 243 -6.69 8.46 -3.77
CA SER A 243 -6.08 7.37 -3.01
C SER A 243 -6.94 6.11 -3.04
N MET A 244 -6.48 5.04 -2.39
CA MET A 244 -7.28 3.83 -2.21
C MET A 244 -8.56 4.08 -1.40
N ASP A 245 -8.56 5.05 -0.48
CA ASP A 245 -9.77 5.41 0.26
C ASP A 245 -10.85 6.01 -0.66
N ASP A 246 -10.47 6.73 -1.72
CA ASP A 246 -11.39 7.27 -2.71
C ASP A 246 -11.95 6.20 -3.65
N LEU A 247 -11.11 5.24 -4.02
CA LEU A 247 -11.52 4.10 -4.85
C LEU A 247 -12.53 3.18 -4.12
N LEU A 248 -12.43 3.08 -2.80
CA LEU A 248 -13.23 2.14 -1.97
C LEU A 248 -14.45 2.80 -1.29
N LYS A 249 -14.76 4.06 -1.63
CA LYS A 249 -16.01 4.73 -1.17
C LYS A 249 -17.22 4.12 -1.82
#